data_406349533bf4ce01a0edef2762c047e9
#
_entry.id   406349533bf4ce01a0edef2762c047e9
#
_cell.length_a   1.000
_cell.length_b   1.000
_cell.length_c   1.000
_cell.angle_alpha   90.00
_cell.angle_beta   90.00
_cell.angle_gamma   90.00
#
_symmetry.space_group_name_H-M   'P 1'
#
loop_
_entity.id
_entity.type
_entity.pdbx_description
1 polymer ?
#
loop_
_entity_poly.entity_id
_entity_poly.type
_entity_poly.pdbx_seq_one_letter_code
_entity_poly.pdbx_strand_id
1 'polypeptide(L)'
;MGRKSKRGSGPRPGSNRAERVAARKARQAQALAAPARPFAGLAAECDLVALRSFVPSATAVLDLVEPGPPQPALSSVMPDENAKAPKAPAGTRNNVVLATILPGAVAALTRESRGATEGLAALQTDPEPADLGAGLAAAIQWAAHAPAGAEYPGADDESSAALTELLKVDAPLDITVHDDFSWWFAEGTEIPADIAAMLERANDTVLPSARMHVNSGKGAPWWVDAGERAHLRWVRPEPEDEVMTALARLHAAGRLTLGEGSRFAGSFRTLGLLVPVFDLDNERHHEEWYDALDQFDDWLAQALTQTGELTAAERSSRDGIRGRQVTLR
;
A
#
# COMPACT_ATOMS: atom_id res chain seq x y z
N MET A 1 -31.06 7.71 -65.69
CA MET A 1 -29.97 6.85 -65.23
C MET A 1 -29.22 7.61 -64.12
N GLY A 2 -29.51 7.23 -62.89
CA GLY A 2 -28.89 7.85 -61.71
C GLY A 2 -27.60 7.14 -61.26
N ARG A 3 -26.48 7.85 -61.26
CA ARG A 3 -25.19 7.34 -60.75
C ARG A 3 -25.21 7.28 -59.21
N LYS A 4 -25.21 6.09 -58.64
CA LYS A 4 -24.94 5.82 -57.22
C LYS A 4 -23.46 6.10 -56.92
N SER A 5 -23.16 7.12 -56.13
CA SER A 5 -21.82 7.36 -55.63
C SER A 5 -21.50 6.37 -54.50
N LYS A 6 -20.52 5.51 -54.70
CA LYS A 6 -19.92 4.67 -53.65
C LYS A 6 -19.13 5.57 -52.71
N ARG A 7 -19.68 5.94 -51.55
CA ARG A 7 -18.91 6.50 -50.44
C ARG A 7 -18.12 5.37 -49.79
N GLY A 8 -16.80 5.41 -49.94
CA GLY A 8 -15.91 4.50 -49.22
C GLY A 8 -16.01 4.75 -47.71
N SER A 9 -16.34 3.71 -46.94
CA SER A 9 -16.49 3.72 -45.49
C SER A 9 -15.19 3.37 -44.73
N GLY A 10 -14.03 3.75 -45.28
CA GLY A 10 -12.73 3.56 -44.62
C GLY A 10 -12.28 4.82 -43.86
N PRO A 11 -11.52 4.68 -42.77
CA PRO A 11 -10.96 5.83 -42.03
C PRO A 11 -10.01 6.60 -42.96
N ARG A 12 -10.13 7.95 -42.93
CA ARG A 12 -9.19 8.81 -43.67
C ARG A 12 -7.77 8.68 -43.10
N PRO A 13 -6.72 8.60 -43.92
CA PRO A 13 -5.33 8.64 -43.47
C PRO A 13 -5.09 9.89 -42.62
N GLY A 14 -4.55 9.72 -41.38
CA GLY A 14 -4.29 10.80 -40.43
C GLY A 14 -5.43 11.05 -39.40
N SER A 15 -6.47 10.20 -39.34
CA SER A 15 -7.50 10.36 -38.32
C SER A 15 -7.11 9.62 -37.02
N ASN A 16 -6.98 10.34 -35.89
CA ASN A 16 -6.73 9.79 -34.54
C ASN A 16 -7.90 8.93 -34.02
N ARG A 17 -8.85 8.53 -34.88
CA ARG A 17 -10.01 7.75 -34.50
C ARG A 17 -9.64 6.33 -34.05
N ALA A 18 -8.67 5.72 -34.72
CA ALA A 18 -8.18 4.37 -34.36
C ALA A 18 -7.49 4.40 -33.00
N GLU A 19 -6.65 5.40 -32.76
CA GLU A 19 -5.99 5.63 -31.47
C GLU A 19 -6.99 5.92 -30.35
N ARG A 20 -8.02 6.76 -30.60
CA ARG A 20 -9.07 7.04 -29.62
C ARG A 20 -9.90 5.79 -29.31
N VAL A 21 -10.17 4.94 -30.29
CA VAL A 21 -10.89 3.67 -30.09
C VAL A 21 -10.03 2.69 -29.31
N ALA A 22 -8.73 2.61 -29.64
CA ALA A 22 -7.77 1.76 -28.92
C ALA A 22 -7.61 2.24 -27.46
N ALA A 23 -7.44 3.53 -27.23
CA ALA A 23 -7.38 4.12 -25.88
C ALA A 23 -8.66 3.89 -25.07
N ARG A 24 -9.85 4.00 -25.72
CA ARG A 24 -11.12 3.70 -25.07
C ARG A 24 -11.24 2.22 -24.71
N LYS A 25 -10.85 1.31 -25.62
CA LYS A 25 -10.83 -0.14 -25.34
C LYS A 25 -9.84 -0.49 -24.24
N ALA A 26 -8.64 0.13 -24.23
CA ALA A 26 -7.65 -0.07 -23.19
C ALA A 26 -8.18 0.41 -21.82
N ARG A 27 -8.78 1.60 -21.75
CA ARG A 27 -9.44 2.08 -20.52
C ARG A 27 -10.59 1.18 -20.06
N GLN A 28 -11.36 0.65 -20.97
CA GLN A 28 -12.47 -0.24 -20.66
C GLN A 28 -11.95 -1.61 -20.20
N ALA A 29 -10.88 -2.13 -20.80
CA ALA A 29 -10.22 -3.36 -20.36
C ALA A 29 -9.56 -3.18 -18.97
N GLN A 30 -8.93 -2.03 -18.73
CA GLN A 30 -8.35 -1.67 -17.45
C GLN A 30 -9.42 -1.48 -16.35
N ALA A 31 -10.61 -0.96 -16.71
CA ALA A 31 -11.74 -0.85 -15.78
C ALA A 31 -12.41 -2.19 -15.46
N LEU A 32 -12.24 -3.20 -16.31
CA LEU A 32 -12.73 -4.56 -16.14
C LEU A 32 -11.69 -5.50 -15.53
N ALA A 33 -10.40 -5.11 -15.52
CA ALA A 33 -9.37 -5.85 -14.82
C ALA A 33 -9.60 -5.76 -13.31
N ALA A 34 -9.41 -6.87 -12.60
CA ALA A 34 -9.38 -6.84 -11.14
C ALA A 34 -8.34 -5.80 -10.68
N PRO A 35 -8.67 -4.96 -9.70
CA PRO A 35 -7.71 -3.97 -9.21
C PRO A 35 -6.41 -4.66 -8.79
N ALA A 36 -5.28 -4.11 -9.21
CA ALA A 36 -3.98 -4.68 -8.85
C ALA A 36 -3.80 -4.64 -7.32
N ARG A 37 -3.36 -5.77 -6.76
CA ARG A 37 -2.95 -5.90 -5.35
C ARG A 37 -1.42 -6.06 -5.31
N PRO A 38 -0.67 -4.94 -5.25
CA PRO A 38 0.80 -4.95 -5.41
C PRO A 38 1.53 -5.69 -4.29
N PHE A 39 0.87 -5.90 -3.16
CA PHE A 39 1.43 -6.55 -1.98
C PHE A 39 0.78 -7.92 -1.69
N ALA A 40 0.02 -8.47 -2.64
CA ALA A 40 -0.64 -9.75 -2.48
C ALA A 40 0.35 -10.88 -2.16
N GLY A 41 -0.08 -11.78 -1.28
CA GLY A 41 0.74 -12.94 -0.85
C GLY A 41 1.64 -12.67 0.36
N LEU A 42 1.66 -11.43 0.88
CA LEU A 42 2.33 -11.09 2.13
C LEU A 42 1.32 -11.01 3.28
N ALA A 43 1.65 -11.56 4.45
CA ALA A 43 0.84 -11.37 5.66
C ALA A 43 0.68 -9.89 6.02
N ALA A 44 1.68 -9.09 5.70
CA ALA A 44 1.73 -7.65 5.90
C ALA A 44 0.93 -6.83 4.87
N GLU A 45 0.25 -7.44 3.89
CA GLU A 45 -0.39 -6.71 2.78
C GLU A 45 -1.29 -5.56 3.27
N CYS A 46 -2.17 -5.82 4.24
CA CYS A 46 -3.10 -4.80 4.74
C CYS A 46 -2.37 -3.62 5.39
N ASP A 47 -1.29 -3.87 6.11
CA ASP A 47 -0.47 -2.83 6.71
C ASP A 47 0.31 -2.04 5.66
N LEU A 48 0.89 -2.70 4.64
CA LEU A 48 1.54 -2.03 3.51
C LEU A 48 0.57 -1.11 2.76
N VAL A 49 -0.67 -1.56 2.55
CA VAL A 49 -1.72 -0.74 1.94
C VAL A 49 -2.08 0.47 2.81
N ALA A 50 -2.19 0.31 4.13
CA ALA A 50 -2.46 1.41 5.04
C ALA A 50 -1.34 2.44 5.06
N LEU A 51 -0.09 1.99 5.24
CA LEU A 51 1.12 2.82 5.24
C LEU A 51 1.31 3.59 3.93
N ARG A 52 0.97 2.96 2.81
CA ARG A 52 1.03 3.61 1.49
C ARG A 52 -0.06 4.66 1.29
N SER A 53 -1.27 4.42 1.84
CA SER A 53 -2.46 5.16 1.43
C SER A 53 -2.86 6.29 2.38
N PHE A 54 -2.60 6.16 3.68
CA PHE A 54 -3.15 7.11 4.65
C PHE A 54 -2.43 7.22 5.99
N VAL A 55 -1.32 6.52 6.19
CA VAL A 55 -0.46 6.72 7.37
C VAL A 55 0.69 7.65 6.98
N PRO A 56 0.81 8.83 7.58
CA PRO A 56 1.75 9.84 7.08
C PRO A 56 3.19 9.54 7.46
N SER A 57 3.44 9.13 8.69
CA SER A 57 4.81 8.96 9.21
C SER A 57 4.92 7.68 10.03
N ALA A 58 5.54 6.66 9.42
CA ALA A 58 5.82 5.39 10.09
C ALA A 58 7.01 4.69 9.45
N THR A 59 7.63 3.80 10.22
CA THR A 59 8.71 2.91 9.79
C THR A 59 8.42 1.48 10.25
N ALA A 60 9.02 0.50 9.55
CA ALA A 60 9.02 -0.90 9.99
C ALA A 60 10.32 -1.60 9.56
N VAL A 61 10.88 -2.40 10.43
CA VAL A 61 12.03 -3.25 10.05
C VAL A 61 11.55 -4.38 9.15
N LEU A 62 12.23 -4.59 8.03
CA LEU A 62 11.86 -5.64 7.09
C LEU A 62 12.58 -6.96 7.39
N ASP A 63 11.82 -8.02 7.52
CA ASP A 63 12.31 -9.39 7.58
C ASP A 63 12.60 -9.90 6.16
N LEU A 64 13.87 -9.81 5.76
CA LEU A 64 14.30 -10.22 4.42
C LEU A 64 14.64 -11.71 4.40
N VAL A 65 14.30 -12.38 3.30
CA VAL A 65 14.72 -13.76 3.04
C VAL A 65 16.23 -13.79 2.88
N GLU A 66 16.91 -14.73 3.58
CA GLU A 66 18.34 -14.94 3.37
C GLU A 66 18.60 -15.39 1.92
N PRO A 67 19.60 -14.81 1.23
CA PRO A 67 19.95 -15.29 -0.09
C PRO A 67 20.36 -16.75 0.01
N GLY A 68 19.63 -17.61 -0.69
CA GLY A 68 20.02 -19.02 -0.82
C GLY A 68 21.44 -19.12 -1.41
N PRO A 69 22.14 -20.27 -1.23
CA PRO A 69 23.41 -20.48 -1.86
C PRO A 69 23.28 -20.22 -3.36
N PRO A 70 24.26 -19.55 -4.00
CA PRO A 70 24.19 -19.22 -5.42
C PRO A 70 23.92 -20.51 -6.20
N GLN A 71 22.75 -20.56 -6.85
CA GLN A 71 22.48 -21.66 -7.77
C GLN A 71 23.51 -21.59 -8.89
N PRO A 72 24.19 -22.71 -9.22
CA PRO A 72 25.09 -22.73 -10.36
C PRO A 72 24.25 -22.38 -11.59
N ALA A 73 24.63 -21.28 -12.26
CA ALA A 73 23.99 -20.88 -13.49
C ALA A 73 24.06 -22.06 -14.46
N LEU A 74 22.91 -22.58 -14.89
CA LEU A 74 22.81 -23.52 -16.00
C LEU A 74 23.08 -22.77 -17.30
N SER A 75 24.30 -22.27 -17.43
CA SER A 75 24.77 -21.65 -18.65
C SER A 75 25.45 -22.72 -19.52
N SER A 76 24.77 -23.08 -20.58
CA SER A 76 25.35 -23.89 -21.68
C SER A 76 26.24 -23.08 -22.61
N VAL A 77 26.81 -21.98 -22.18
CA VAL A 77 27.78 -21.16 -22.92
C VAL A 77 29.15 -21.41 -22.28
N MET A 78 30.09 -21.87 -23.10
CA MET A 78 31.50 -22.05 -22.72
C MET A 78 32.04 -20.78 -22.06
N PRO A 79 32.75 -20.88 -20.92
CA PRO A 79 33.28 -19.71 -20.23
C PRO A 79 34.34 -19.03 -21.10
N ASP A 80 34.19 -17.73 -21.33
CA ASP A 80 35.27 -16.88 -21.81
C ASP A 80 36.28 -16.73 -20.66
N GLU A 81 37.44 -17.33 -20.76
CA GLU A 81 38.48 -17.35 -19.74
C GLU A 81 39.04 -15.96 -19.36
N ASN A 82 38.61 -14.90 -20.03
CA ASN A 82 39.03 -13.51 -19.77
C ASN A 82 37.93 -12.57 -19.25
N ALA A 83 36.71 -13.03 -19.09
CA ALA A 83 35.67 -12.23 -18.47
C ALA A 83 35.82 -12.22 -16.94
N LYS A 84 36.45 -11.17 -16.45
CA LYS A 84 36.50 -10.88 -15.01
C LYS A 84 35.08 -10.50 -14.59
N ALA A 85 34.30 -11.51 -14.14
CA ALA A 85 33.01 -11.25 -13.52
C ALA A 85 33.17 -10.23 -12.38
N PRO A 86 32.33 -9.21 -12.30
CA PRO A 86 32.34 -8.31 -11.16
C PRO A 86 32.04 -9.15 -9.91
N LYS A 87 33.06 -9.30 -9.07
CA LYS A 87 32.92 -9.92 -7.76
C LYS A 87 31.99 -9.00 -6.96
N ALA A 88 30.74 -9.41 -6.78
CA ALA A 88 29.87 -8.77 -5.79
C ALA A 88 30.66 -8.75 -4.48
N PRO A 89 30.84 -7.61 -3.83
CA PRO A 89 31.51 -7.59 -2.55
C PRO A 89 30.73 -8.50 -1.60
N ALA A 90 31.42 -9.44 -0.97
CA ALA A 90 30.92 -10.17 0.17
C ALA A 90 30.84 -9.18 1.35
N GLY A 91 29.93 -8.21 1.23
CA GLY A 91 29.61 -7.22 2.25
C GLY A 91 28.44 -7.72 3.08
N THR A 92 28.52 -7.49 4.33
CA THR A 92 27.40 -7.68 5.27
C THR A 92 26.18 -6.95 4.70
N ARG A 93 25.05 -7.65 4.57
CA ARG A 93 23.79 -7.07 4.10
C ARG A 93 23.35 -5.98 5.06
N ASN A 94 22.93 -4.83 4.55
CA ASN A 94 22.36 -3.76 5.37
C ASN A 94 21.04 -4.22 5.98
N ASN A 95 20.76 -3.76 7.20
CA ASN A 95 19.40 -3.81 7.72
C ASN A 95 18.53 -2.86 6.90
N VAL A 96 17.36 -3.31 6.45
CA VAL A 96 16.45 -2.48 5.64
C VAL A 96 15.21 -2.13 6.45
N VAL A 97 14.94 -0.84 6.52
CA VAL A 97 13.77 -0.26 7.16
C VAL A 97 12.82 0.23 6.06
N LEU A 98 11.59 -0.22 6.12
CA LEU A 98 10.49 0.34 5.34
C LEU A 98 10.09 1.69 5.93
N ALA A 99 9.86 2.67 5.08
CA ALA A 99 9.39 3.99 5.44
C ALA A 99 8.11 4.35 4.69
N THR A 100 7.21 5.14 5.27
CA THR A 100 6.06 5.66 4.53
C THR A 100 6.50 6.56 3.40
N ILE A 101 7.35 7.54 3.71
CA ILE A 101 7.93 8.48 2.75
C ILE A 101 9.34 8.86 3.20
N LEU A 102 10.25 9.13 2.26
CA LEU A 102 11.60 9.63 2.52
C LEU A 102 11.75 11.09 2.05
N PRO A 103 12.78 11.82 2.53
CA PRO A 103 13.07 13.17 2.06
C PRO A 103 13.11 13.22 0.53
N GLY A 104 12.47 14.24 -0.07
CA GLY A 104 12.39 14.36 -1.53
C GLY A 104 11.53 13.29 -2.23
N ALA A 105 10.79 12.47 -1.47
CA ALA A 105 10.00 11.35 -1.98
C ALA A 105 10.82 10.35 -2.82
N VAL A 106 12.10 10.16 -2.49
CA VAL A 106 12.96 9.18 -3.14
C VAL A 106 12.56 7.75 -2.78
N ALA A 107 12.83 6.79 -3.66
CA ALA A 107 12.41 5.40 -3.45
C ALA A 107 13.27 4.66 -2.41
N ALA A 108 14.55 4.99 -2.30
CA ALA A 108 15.40 4.46 -1.23
C ALA A 108 16.62 5.35 -1.01
N LEU A 109 17.16 5.24 0.19
CA LEU A 109 18.46 5.83 0.56
C LEU A 109 19.14 4.94 1.60
N THR A 110 20.42 5.20 1.85
CA THR A 110 21.17 4.57 2.94
C THR A 110 21.76 5.63 3.84
N ARG A 111 21.86 5.32 5.12
CA ARG A 111 22.50 6.21 6.11
C ARG A 111 23.37 5.40 7.07
N GLU A 112 24.27 6.11 7.75
CA GLU A 112 24.99 5.53 8.87
C GLU A 112 24.10 5.61 10.13
N SER A 113 23.85 4.50 10.78
CA SER A 113 23.06 4.40 11.99
C SER A 113 23.77 3.47 12.98
N ARG A 114 24.12 3.98 14.15
CA ARG A 114 24.76 3.21 15.24
C ARG A 114 26.01 2.43 14.81
N GLY A 115 26.80 3.00 13.88
CA GLY A 115 28.04 2.39 13.39
C GLY A 115 27.86 1.29 12.34
N ALA A 116 26.66 1.17 11.76
CA ALA A 116 26.36 0.28 10.64
C ALA A 116 25.61 1.04 9.54
N THR A 117 25.66 0.54 8.30
CA THR A 117 24.83 1.06 7.22
C THR A 117 23.41 0.53 7.38
N GLU A 118 22.46 1.45 7.41
CA GLU A 118 21.02 1.18 7.38
C GLU A 118 20.44 1.59 6.04
N GLY A 119 19.72 0.68 5.39
CA GLY A 119 18.96 0.97 4.17
C GLY A 119 17.54 1.37 4.50
N LEU A 120 17.00 2.37 3.82
CA LEU A 120 15.60 2.78 3.92
C LEU A 120 14.96 2.67 2.54
N ALA A 121 13.76 2.06 2.49
CA ALA A 121 12.95 1.93 1.28
C ALA A 121 11.56 2.54 1.51
N ALA A 122 11.08 3.40 0.60
CA ALA A 122 9.85 4.15 0.74
C ALA A 122 8.68 3.50 0.02
N LEU A 123 7.49 3.62 0.62
CA LEU A 123 6.22 3.25 -0.01
C LEU A 123 5.67 4.36 -0.91
N GLN A 124 5.87 5.62 -0.51
CA GLN A 124 5.39 6.80 -1.25
C GLN A 124 6.57 7.48 -1.93
N THR A 125 6.53 7.55 -3.26
CA THR A 125 7.63 8.06 -4.08
C THR A 125 7.14 9.00 -5.17
N ASP A 126 7.97 9.93 -5.61
CA ASP A 126 7.72 10.79 -6.76
C ASP A 126 8.96 10.78 -7.68
N PRO A 127 8.86 10.29 -8.91
CA PRO A 127 7.63 9.74 -9.53
C PRO A 127 7.20 8.38 -8.95
N GLU A 128 5.91 8.11 -9.02
CA GLU A 128 5.36 6.83 -8.65
C GLU A 128 5.71 5.76 -9.69
N PRO A 129 6.21 4.57 -9.28
CA PRO A 129 6.52 3.51 -10.22
C PRO A 129 5.26 2.94 -10.88
N ALA A 130 5.36 2.50 -12.13
CA ALA A 130 4.24 1.90 -12.86
C ALA A 130 3.71 0.61 -12.19
N ASP A 131 4.61 -0.16 -11.58
CA ASP A 131 4.32 -1.31 -10.73
C ASP A 131 4.87 -1.05 -9.33
N LEU A 132 3.97 -0.82 -8.36
CA LEU A 132 4.33 -0.52 -6.98
C LEU A 132 5.09 -1.67 -6.30
N GLY A 133 4.70 -2.91 -6.59
CA GLY A 133 5.35 -4.09 -6.01
C GLY A 133 6.79 -4.24 -6.52
N ALA A 134 6.97 -4.15 -7.83
CA ALA A 134 8.29 -4.22 -8.47
C ALA A 134 9.19 -3.04 -8.07
N GLY A 135 8.63 -1.82 -8.02
CA GLY A 135 9.37 -0.64 -7.60
C GLY A 135 9.87 -0.73 -6.16
N LEU A 136 9.01 -1.16 -5.23
CA LEU A 136 9.41 -1.38 -3.84
C LEU A 136 10.45 -2.51 -3.72
N ALA A 137 10.28 -3.60 -4.47
CA ALA A 137 11.24 -4.70 -4.48
C ALA A 137 12.64 -4.24 -4.93
N ALA A 138 12.71 -3.44 -6.00
CA ALA A 138 13.97 -2.87 -6.49
C ALA A 138 14.62 -1.94 -5.45
N ALA A 139 13.84 -1.09 -4.82
CA ALA A 139 14.30 -0.20 -3.75
C ALA A 139 14.88 -0.98 -2.55
N ILE A 140 14.19 -2.03 -2.10
CA ILE A 140 14.64 -2.91 -1.01
C ILE A 140 15.95 -3.62 -1.38
N GLN A 141 16.02 -4.22 -2.58
CA GLN A 141 17.23 -4.92 -3.03
C GLN A 141 18.43 -3.98 -3.07
N TRP A 142 18.25 -2.77 -3.61
CA TRP A 142 19.30 -1.78 -3.65
C TRP A 142 19.71 -1.35 -2.24
N ALA A 143 18.77 -0.99 -1.38
CA ALA A 143 19.03 -0.53 -0.01
C ALA A 143 19.79 -1.56 0.82
N ALA A 144 19.53 -2.85 0.59
CA ALA A 144 20.19 -3.96 1.27
C ALA A 144 21.70 -4.07 0.96
N HIS A 145 22.20 -3.44 -0.11
CA HIS A 145 23.57 -3.63 -0.57
C HIS A 145 24.34 -2.32 -0.86
N ALA A 146 23.64 -1.18 -0.89
CA ALA A 146 24.24 0.11 -1.20
C ALA A 146 25.16 0.60 -0.06
N PRO A 147 26.22 1.35 -0.40
CA PRO A 147 27.09 1.97 0.61
C PRO A 147 26.36 3.06 1.39
N ALA A 148 26.83 3.40 2.60
CA ALA A 148 26.25 4.46 3.42
C ALA A 148 26.27 5.81 2.70
N GLY A 149 25.20 6.60 2.88
CA GLY A 149 25.05 7.93 2.30
C GLY A 149 24.69 7.95 0.81
N ALA A 150 24.28 6.82 0.23
CA ALA A 150 23.83 6.73 -1.15
C ALA A 150 22.31 6.93 -1.26
N GLU A 151 21.87 7.44 -2.41
CA GLU A 151 20.46 7.56 -2.81
C GLU A 151 20.20 6.66 -4.02
N TYR A 152 19.02 6.06 -4.07
CA TYR A 152 18.62 5.16 -5.16
C TYR A 152 18.48 5.93 -6.47
N PRO A 153 19.25 5.57 -7.50
CA PRO A 153 19.28 6.33 -8.76
C PRO A 153 18.05 6.09 -9.66
N GLY A 154 17.11 5.26 -9.22
CA GLY A 154 16.02 4.75 -10.06
C GLY A 154 16.39 3.39 -10.68
N ALA A 155 15.38 2.60 -11.03
CA ALA A 155 15.58 1.36 -11.78
C ALA A 155 15.49 1.69 -13.27
N ASP A 156 16.56 1.43 -13.99
CA ASP A 156 16.53 1.42 -15.45
C ASP A 156 15.96 0.12 -16.00
N ASP A 157 15.60 -0.89 -15.13
CA ASP A 157 15.24 -2.20 -15.65
C ASP A 157 14.38 -3.12 -14.78
N GLU A 158 13.68 -3.96 -15.50
CA GLU A 158 12.60 -4.91 -15.21
C GLU A 158 12.98 -6.14 -14.35
N SER A 159 14.13 -6.22 -13.73
CA SER A 159 14.62 -7.47 -13.14
C SER A 159 14.66 -7.50 -11.61
N SER A 160 13.73 -6.84 -10.95
CA SER A 160 13.61 -7.03 -9.51
C SER A 160 12.84 -8.32 -9.18
N ALA A 161 13.35 -9.08 -8.21
CA ALA A 161 12.61 -10.22 -7.65
C ALA A 161 11.25 -9.74 -7.12
N ALA A 162 10.26 -10.62 -7.09
CA ALA A 162 8.97 -10.31 -6.47
C ALA A 162 9.16 -10.03 -4.97
N LEU A 163 8.30 -9.18 -4.38
CA LEU A 163 8.33 -8.91 -2.93
C LEU A 163 8.26 -10.19 -2.10
N THR A 164 7.48 -11.18 -2.54
CA THR A 164 7.33 -12.49 -1.89
C THR A 164 8.60 -13.37 -1.95
N GLU A 165 9.56 -13.01 -2.79
CA GLU A 165 10.88 -13.67 -2.85
C GLU A 165 11.91 -12.95 -1.98
N LEU A 166 11.69 -11.68 -1.67
CA LEU A 166 12.58 -10.84 -0.87
C LEU A 166 12.21 -10.80 0.61
N LEU A 167 10.92 -10.81 0.91
CA LEU A 167 10.37 -10.70 2.25
C LEU A 167 9.90 -12.06 2.75
N LYS A 168 10.02 -12.29 4.05
CA LYS A 168 9.36 -13.45 4.67
C LYS A 168 7.84 -13.25 4.58
N VAL A 169 7.18 -14.08 3.78
CA VAL A 169 5.76 -13.91 3.42
C VAL A 169 4.81 -13.94 4.62
N ASP A 170 5.15 -14.68 5.67
CA ASP A 170 4.35 -14.85 6.88
C ASP A 170 4.71 -13.85 8.00
N ALA A 171 5.73 -13.01 7.80
CA ALA A 171 6.15 -12.04 8.79
C ALA A 171 5.17 -10.87 8.86
N PRO A 172 4.66 -10.50 10.05
CA PRO A 172 3.99 -9.23 10.26
C PRO A 172 5.02 -8.08 10.19
N LEU A 173 4.55 -6.85 10.00
CA LEU A 173 5.39 -5.66 10.16
C LEU A 173 5.38 -5.22 11.63
N ASP A 174 6.57 -5.02 12.19
CA ASP A 174 6.75 -4.31 13.45
C ASP A 174 6.82 -2.81 13.14
N ILE A 175 5.66 -2.15 13.25
CA ILE A 175 5.45 -0.77 12.81
C ILE A 175 5.67 0.20 13.96
N THR A 176 6.57 1.14 13.76
CA THR A 176 6.72 2.32 14.61
C THR A 176 6.05 3.51 13.93
N VAL A 177 5.00 4.05 14.55
CA VAL A 177 4.35 5.30 14.12
C VAL A 177 5.09 6.47 14.75
N HIS A 178 5.32 7.51 13.97
CA HIS A 178 6.03 8.71 14.41
C HIS A 178 5.10 9.93 14.37
N ASP A 179 5.26 10.82 15.33
CA ASP A 179 4.51 12.08 15.42
C ASP A 179 5.03 13.14 14.45
N ASP A 180 6.21 12.91 13.87
CA ASP A 180 6.87 13.82 12.93
C ASP A 180 7.81 13.08 11.98
N PHE A 181 8.62 13.80 11.21
CA PHE A 181 9.64 13.26 10.31
C PHE A 181 11.07 13.43 10.81
N SER A 182 11.30 13.72 12.10
CA SER A 182 12.65 13.87 12.67
C SER A 182 13.51 12.61 12.51
N TRP A 183 12.88 11.45 12.46
CA TRP A 183 13.51 10.14 12.21
C TRP A 183 14.20 10.02 10.84
N TRP A 184 13.94 10.92 9.89
CA TRP A 184 14.67 10.97 8.63
C TRP A 184 16.18 11.17 8.82
N PHE A 185 16.56 11.84 9.90
CA PHE A 185 17.93 12.15 10.25
C PHE A 185 18.43 11.22 11.36
N ALA A 186 19.70 10.84 11.28
CA ALA A 186 20.31 10.09 12.39
C ALA A 186 20.35 10.95 13.66
N GLU A 187 20.24 10.31 14.81
CA GLU A 187 20.27 10.98 16.11
C GLU A 187 21.57 11.81 16.26
N GLY A 188 21.43 13.08 16.66
CA GLY A 188 22.55 14.01 16.80
C GLY A 188 23.03 14.67 15.51
N THR A 189 22.35 14.47 14.37
CA THR A 189 22.66 15.17 13.13
C THR A 189 22.25 16.64 13.24
N GLU A 190 23.18 17.55 12.91
CA GLU A 190 22.87 18.98 12.78
C GLU A 190 22.11 19.22 11.49
N ILE A 191 20.85 19.69 11.60
CA ILE A 191 19.97 19.93 10.46
C ILE A 191 20.13 21.38 10.00
N PRO A 192 20.51 21.65 8.74
CA PRO A 192 20.59 23.00 8.19
C PRO A 192 19.25 23.74 8.29
N ALA A 193 19.28 25.08 8.45
CA ALA A 193 18.08 25.88 8.72
C ALA A 193 17.01 25.82 7.60
N ASP A 194 17.41 25.69 6.35
CA ASP A 194 16.51 25.50 5.20
C ASP A 194 15.81 24.14 5.22
N ILE A 195 16.53 23.10 5.59
CA ILE A 195 15.98 21.74 5.78
C ILE A 195 15.06 21.71 6.99
N ALA A 196 15.44 22.36 8.10
CA ALA A 196 14.60 22.44 9.30
C ALA A 196 13.24 23.11 9.00
N ALA A 197 13.22 24.20 8.21
CA ALA A 197 11.99 24.87 7.81
C ALA A 197 11.11 24.02 6.87
N MET A 198 11.72 23.15 6.04
CA MET A 198 10.98 22.18 5.21
C MET A 198 10.40 21.06 6.07
N LEU A 199 11.18 20.56 7.03
CA LEU A 199 10.75 19.52 7.95
C LEU A 199 9.57 19.98 8.82
N GLU A 200 9.62 21.22 9.35
CA GLU A 200 8.52 21.81 10.12
C GLU A 200 7.20 21.81 9.31
N ARG A 201 7.25 22.26 8.05
CA ARG A 201 6.05 22.22 7.17
C ARG A 201 5.56 20.81 6.87
N ALA A 202 6.46 19.84 6.74
CA ALA A 202 6.07 18.45 6.57
C ALA A 202 5.41 17.91 7.84
N ASN A 203 5.95 18.24 9.01
CA ASN A 203 5.40 17.83 10.30
C ASN A 203 3.97 18.36 10.55
N ASP A 204 3.67 19.58 10.09
CA ASP A 204 2.32 20.16 10.17
C ASP A 204 1.25 19.32 9.43
N THR A 205 1.65 18.42 8.55
CA THR A 205 0.74 17.54 7.80
C THR A 205 0.54 16.17 8.45
N VAL A 206 1.30 15.86 9.49
CA VAL A 206 1.21 14.57 10.18
C VAL A 206 -0.04 14.54 11.04
N LEU A 207 -0.97 13.65 10.72
CA LEU A 207 -2.15 13.38 11.54
C LEU A 207 -1.80 12.30 12.58
N PRO A 208 -2.10 12.51 13.88
CA PRO A 208 -1.93 11.48 14.88
C PRO A 208 -2.61 10.19 14.45
N SER A 209 -1.88 9.10 14.47
CA SER A 209 -2.38 7.81 13.98
C SER A 209 -1.91 6.69 14.89
N ALA A 210 -2.74 5.66 15.05
CA ALA A 210 -2.39 4.48 15.83
C ALA A 210 -2.83 3.20 15.11
N ARG A 211 -1.92 2.22 15.04
CA ARG A 211 -2.23 0.87 14.59
C ARG A 211 -3.00 0.15 15.69
N MET A 212 -4.27 -0.15 15.44
CA MET A 212 -5.10 -0.90 16.38
C MET A 212 -5.00 -2.41 16.09
N HIS A 213 -5.32 -3.22 17.07
CA HIS A 213 -5.31 -4.68 16.95
C HIS A 213 -6.72 -5.22 17.21
N VAL A 214 -7.02 -6.34 16.59
CA VAL A 214 -8.25 -7.13 16.83
C VAL A 214 -7.88 -8.55 17.19
N ASN A 215 -8.71 -9.21 17.96
CA ASN A 215 -8.47 -10.58 18.45
C ASN A 215 -8.30 -11.59 17.31
N SER A 216 -9.00 -11.41 16.19
CA SER A 216 -8.83 -12.27 15.00
C SER A 216 -7.51 -12.09 14.28
N GLY A 217 -6.82 -10.97 14.50
CA GLY A 217 -5.63 -10.57 13.76
C GLY A 217 -5.89 -10.24 12.28
N LYS A 218 -7.16 -10.15 11.85
CA LYS A 218 -7.50 -9.95 10.43
C LYS A 218 -7.56 -8.50 10.01
N GLY A 219 -6.82 -8.19 8.94
CA GLY A 219 -6.77 -6.87 8.36
C GLY A 219 -5.94 -5.88 9.19
N ALA A 220 -6.01 -4.62 8.81
CA ALA A 220 -5.24 -3.56 9.43
C ALA A 220 -6.17 -2.41 9.85
N PRO A 221 -6.74 -2.42 11.08
CA PRO A 221 -7.46 -1.29 11.62
C PRO A 221 -6.50 -0.19 12.07
N TRP A 222 -6.76 1.04 11.65
CA TRP A 222 -6.01 2.24 11.99
C TRP A 222 -6.93 3.32 12.52
N TRP A 223 -6.61 3.85 13.68
CA TRP A 223 -7.20 5.08 14.19
C TRP A 223 -6.40 6.27 13.65
N VAL A 224 -7.10 7.31 13.21
CA VAL A 224 -6.50 8.55 12.70
C VAL A 224 -7.29 9.73 13.26
N ASP A 225 -6.62 10.63 13.92
CA ASP A 225 -7.21 11.91 14.34
C ASP A 225 -7.12 12.93 13.19
N ALA A 226 -8.26 13.34 12.67
CA ALA A 226 -8.35 14.36 11.63
C ALA A 226 -8.77 15.74 12.18
N GLY A 227 -8.65 15.96 13.48
CA GLY A 227 -8.95 17.19 14.20
C GLY A 227 -10.42 17.35 14.57
N GLU A 228 -11.32 17.52 13.60
CA GLU A 228 -12.76 17.63 13.88
C GLU A 228 -13.41 16.30 14.29
N ARG A 229 -12.84 15.18 13.85
CA ARG A 229 -13.25 13.81 14.12
C ARG A 229 -12.07 12.88 14.06
N ALA A 230 -12.11 11.84 14.86
CA ALA A 230 -11.26 10.68 14.64
C ALA A 230 -11.95 9.70 13.67
N HIS A 231 -11.15 8.88 13.01
CA HIS A 231 -11.62 7.86 12.08
C HIS A 231 -10.97 6.52 12.37
N LEU A 232 -11.77 5.46 12.38
CA LEU A 232 -11.25 4.12 12.16
C LEU A 232 -11.26 3.85 10.65
N ARG A 233 -10.09 3.51 10.08
CA ARG A 233 -9.89 3.04 8.70
C ARG A 233 -9.38 1.61 8.77
N TRP A 234 -10.17 0.65 8.32
CA TRP A 234 -9.82 -0.75 8.49
C TRP A 234 -9.58 -1.45 7.14
N VAL A 235 -8.33 -1.63 6.75
CA VAL A 235 -7.98 -2.35 5.51
C VAL A 235 -8.35 -3.83 5.67
N ARG A 236 -9.19 -4.34 4.76
CA ARG A 236 -9.69 -5.73 4.81
C ARG A 236 -9.02 -6.60 3.75
N PRO A 237 -8.53 -7.81 4.10
CA PRO A 237 -7.88 -8.72 3.15
C PRO A 237 -8.86 -9.50 2.27
N GLU A 238 -10.12 -9.65 2.71
CA GLU A 238 -11.13 -10.43 2.01
C GLU A 238 -11.58 -9.75 0.70
N PRO A 239 -12.13 -10.51 -0.25
CA PRO A 239 -12.71 -9.95 -1.48
C PRO A 239 -13.76 -8.88 -1.19
N GLU A 240 -13.72 -7.77 -1.92
CA GLU A 240 -14.59 -6.62 -1.70
C GLU A 240 -16.08 -6.99 -1.62
N ASP A 241 -16.56 -7.83 -2.56
CA ASP A 241 -17.98 -8.20 -2.59
C ASP A 241 -18.41 -9.01 -1.35
N GLU A 242 -17.50 -9.78 -0.76
CA GLU A 242 -17.75 -10.51 0.48
C GLU A 242 -17.85 -9.54 1.67
N VAL A 243 -16.90 -8.61 1.79
CA VAL A 243 -16.92 -7.58 2.84
C VAL A 243 -18.16 -6.71 2.70
N MET A 244 -18.49 -6.23 1.49
CA MET A 244 -19.68 -5.42 1.24
C MET A 244 -20.98 -6.16 1.59
N THR A 245 -21.02 -7.46 1.33
CA THR A 245 -22.15 -8.31 1.70
C THR A 245 -22.30 -8.45 3.21
N ALA A 246 -21.18 -8.67 3.91
CA ALA A 246 -21.14 -8.74 5.37
C ALA A 246 -21.54 -7.41 6.01
N LEU A 247 -20.99 -6.28 5.55
CA LEU A 247 -21.38 -4.94 6.03
C LEU A 247 -22.87 -4.65 5.81
N ALA A 248 -23.45 -5.09 4.68
CA ALA A 248 -24.88 -4.94 4.40
C ALA A 248 -25.75 -5.71 5.39
N ARG A 249 -25.34 -6.93 5.76
CA ARG A 249 -26.00 -7.73 6.80
C ARG A 249 -25.94 -7.05 8.16
N LEU A 250 -24.76 -6.58 8.53
CA LEU A 250 -24.58 -5.83 9.79
C LEU A 250 -25.40 -4.54 9.84
N HIS A 251 -25.45 -3.80 8.72
CA HIS A 251 -26.28 -2.60 8.63
C HIS A 251 -27.77 -2.91 8.80
N ALA A 252 -28.28 -3.93 8.10
CA ALA A 252 -29.67 -4.35 8.22
C ALA A 252 -30.04 -4.83 9.63
N ALA A 253 -29.06 -5.40 10.35
CA ALA A 253 -29.20 -5.84 11.74
C ALA A 253 -28.97 -4.72 12.77
N GLY A 254 -28.68 -3.47 12.36
CA GLY A 254 -28.37 -2.36 13.26
C GLY A 254 -27.01 -2.49 13.99
N ARG A 255 -26.10 -3.31 13.45
CA ARG A 255 -24.77 -3.62 14.03
C ARG A 255 -23.60 -2.97 13.30
N LEU A 256 -23.84 -2.12 12.31
CA LEU A 256 -22.77 -1.41 11.58
C LEU A 256 -22.33 -0.15 12.36
N THR A 257 -21.80 -0.37 13.54
CA THR A 257 -21.39 0.67 14.52
C THR A 257 -20.37 0.08 15.50
N LEU A 258 -19.54 0.94 16.08
CA LEU A 258 -18.68 0.64 17.24
C LEU A 258 -19.29 1.17 18.56
N GLY A 259 -20.62 1.33 18.62
CA GLY A 259 -21.32 1.86 19.79
C GLY A 259 -21.45 3.38 19.80
N GLU A 260 -21.72 3.91 20.99
CA GLU A 260 -21.92 5.35 21.22
C GLU A 260 -20.67 6.16 20.83
N GLY A 261 -20.87 7.29 20.17
CA GLY A 261 -19.78 8.13 19.65
C GLY A 261 -19.19 7.64 18.32
N SER A 262 -19.74 6.56 17.72
CA SER A 262 -19.29 6.07 16.42
C SER A 262 -20.38 6.09 15.37
N ARG A 263 -19.96 6.22 14.09
CA ARG A 263 -20.87 6.15 12.95
C ARG A 263 -20.14 5.59 11.73
N PHE A 264 -20.73 4.62 11.04
CA PHE A 264 -20.22 4.20 9.74
C PHE A 264 -20.29 5.34 8.72
N ALA A 265 -19.13 5.84 8.29
CA ALA A 265 -19.01 6.95 7.35
C ALA A 265 -19.15 6.48 5.89
N GLY A 266 -18.68 5.29 5.59
CA GLY A 266 -18.65 4.71 4.25
C GLY A 266 -17.46 3.77 4.07
N SER A 267 -17.03 3.62 2.83
CA SER A 267 -15.84 2.86 2.51
C SER A 267 -15.12 3.47 1.33
N PHE A 268 -13.83 3.21 1.22
CA PHE A 268 -13.09 3.49 0.01
C PHE A 268 -12.31 2.26 -0.45
N ARG A 269 -11.84 2.33 -1.68
CA ARG A 269 -11.03 1.30 -2.32
C ARG A 269 -9.64 1.85 -2.58
N THR A 270 -8.61 1.12 -2.19
CA THR A 270 -7.23 1.45 -2.51
C THR A 270 -6.42 0.18 -2.71
N LEU A 271 -5.54 0.15 -3.70
CA LEU A 271 -4.65 -0.97 -4.02
C LEU A 271 -5.35 -2.34 -4.01
N GLY A 272 -6.57 -2.39 -4.53
CA GLY A 272 -7.36 -3.62 -4.66
C GLY A 272 -8.03 -4.10 -3.39
N LEU A 273 -7.92 -3.39 -2.27
CA LEU A 273 -8.57 -3.71 -1.00
C LEU A 273 -9.65 -2.73 -0.63
N LEU A 274 -10.66 -3.20 0.11
CA LEU A 274 -11.72 -2.38 0.68
C LEU A 274 -11.33 -1.88 2.06
N VAL A 275 -11.62 -0.61 2.32
CA VAL A 275 -11.38 0.05 3.61
C VAL A 275 -12.69 0.63 4.14
N PRO A 276 -13.43 -0.08 4.99
CA PRO A 276 -14.52 0.49 5.79
C PRO A 276 -14.01 1.61 6.68
N VAL A 277 -14.79 2.68 6.80
CA VAL A 277 -14.48 3.86 7.60
C VAL A 277 -15.60 4.14 8.60
N PHE A 278 -15.20 4.36 9.85
CA PHE A 278 -16.10 4.83 10.90
C PHE A 278 -15.62 6.20 11.38
N ASP A 279 -16.52 7.15 11.46
CA ASP A 279 -16.32 8.37 12.24
C ASP A 279 -16.36 8.01 13.71
N LEU A 280 -15.44 8.53 14.47
CA LEU A 280 -15.30 8.33 15.91
C LEU A 280 -15.31 9.66 16.65
N ASP A 281 -15.72 9.65 17.88
CA ASP A 281 -15.56 10.76 18.81
C ASP A 281 -14.07 11.02 19.05
N ASN A 282 -13.60 12.23 18.75
CA ASN A 282 -12.19 12.62 18.90
C ASN A 282 -11.80 12.96 20.35
N GLU A 283 -12.77 13.07 21.28
CA GLU A 283 -12.46 13.22 22.71
C GLU A 283 -12.05 11.89 23.34
N ARG A 284 -12.28 10.76 22.64
CA ARG A 284 -11.94 9.42 23.11
C ARG A 284 -10.63 8.95 22.50
N HIS A 285 -9.70 8.51 23.36
CA HIS A 285 -8.43 7.92 22.93
C HIS A 285 -8.65 6.61 22.15
N HIS A 286 -7.75 6.27 21.24
CA HIS A 286 -7.89 5.05 20.43
C HIS A 286 -8.01 3.78 21.27
N GLU A 287 -7.39 3.73 22.47
CA GLU A 287 -7.48 2.58 23.38
C GLU A 287 -8.88 2.31 23.90
N GLU A 288 -9.73 3.32 23.99
CA GLU A 288 -11.11 3.18 24.47
C GLU A 288 -12.05 2.48 23.47
N TRP A 289 -11.56 2.26 22.24
CA TRP A 289 -12.33 1.61 21.20
C TRP A 289 -12.04 0.12 21.03
N TYR A 290 -11.07 -0.46 21.75
CA TYR A 290 -10.66 -1.85 21.56
C TYR A 290 -11.78 -2.86 21.79
N ASP A 291 -12.51 -2.77 22.90
CA ASP A 291 -13.61 -3.70 23.21
C ASP A 291 -14.72 -3.64 22.14
N ALA A 292 -15.04 -2.44 21.67
CA ALA A 292 -16.06 -2.23 20.64
C ALA A 292 -15.58 -2.72 19.27
N LEU A 293 -14.29 -2.56 18.98
CA LEU A 293 -13.65 -3.02 17.75
C LEU A 293 -13.60 -4.55 17.70
N ASP A 294 -13.23 -5.22 18.79
CA ASP A 294 -13.25 -6.67 18.90
C ASP A 294 -14.67 -7.24 18.76
N GLN A 295 -15.64 -6.60 19.40
CA GLN A 295 -17.04 -7.00 19.24
C GLN A 295 -17.52 -6.84 17.79
N PHE A 296 -17.11 -5.78 17.10
CA PHE A 296 -17.45 -5.58 15.69
C PHE A 296 -16.74 -6.61 14.79
N ASP A 297 -15.48 -6.95 15.09
CA ASP A 297 -14.72 -7.98 14.37
C ASP A 297 -15.42 -9.34 14.47
N ASP A 298 -15.90 -9.73 15.64
CA ASP A 298 -16.69 -10.95 15.85
C ASP A 298 -17.96 -10.94 14.98
N TRP A 299 -18.71 -9.84 14.97
CA TRP A 299 -19.91 -9.73 14.14
C TRP A 299 -19.58 -9.78 12.65
N LEU A 300 -18.50 -9.13 12.23
CA LEU A 300 -18.04 -9.13 10.83
C LEU A 300 -17.61 -10.54 10.41
N ALA A 301 -16.86 -11.24 11.25
CA ALA A 301 -16.45 -12.61 11.01
C ALA A 301 -17.67 -13.54 10.83
N GLN A 302 -18.68 -13.43 11.72
CA GLN A 302 -19.93 -14.18 11.60
C GLN A 302 -20.69 -13.82 10.31
N ALA A 303 -20.77 -12.55 9.94
CA ALA A 303 -21.46 -12.11 8.72
C ALA A 303 -20.77 -12.58 7.44
N LEU A 304 -19.43 -12.67 7.44
CA LEU A 304 -18.63 -13.19 6.33
C LEU A 304 -18.85 -14.69 6.07
N THR A 305 -19.13 -15.48 7.11
CA THR A 305 -19.39 -16.92 6.96
C THR A 305 -20.79 -17.26 6.44
N GLN A 306 -21.70 -16.29 6.39
CA GLN A 306 -23.08 -16.53 5.93
C GLN A 306 -23.13 -16.65 4.41
N THR A 307 -23.61 -17.79 3.91
CA THR A 307 -23.66 -18.12 2.47
C THR A 307 -25.02 -17.88 1.82
N GLY A 308 -26.08 -17.52 2.62
CA GLY A 308 -27.43 -17.29 2.11
C GLY A 308 -27.55 -16.04 1.23
N GLU A 309 -28.53 -16.03 0.32
CA GLU A 309 -28.88 -14.84 -0.45
C GLU A 309 -29.30 -13.69 0.47
N LEU A 310 -28.96 -12.47 0.06
CA LEU A 310 -29.35 -11.26 0.80
C LEU A 310 -30.87 -11.10 0.81
N THR A 311 -31.44 -10.78 1.94
CA THR A 311 -32.83 -10.35 2.10
C THR A 311 -33.08 -9.02 1.38
N ALA A 312 -34.33 -8.59 1.27
CA ALA A 312 -34.66 -7.28 0.68
C ALA A 312 -34.05 -6.12 1.47
N ALA A 313 -34.05 -6.20 2.82
CA ALA A 313 -33.45 -5.21 3.69
C ALA A 313 -31.93 -5.13 3.54
N GLU A 314 -31.24 -6.28 3.46
CA GLU A 314 -29.80 -6.35 3.26
C GLU A 314 -29.39 -5.85 1.88
N ARG A 315 -30.17 -6.13 0.81
CA ARG A 315 -29.92 -5.56 -0.52
C ARG A 315 -30.04 -4.05 -0.52
N SER A 316 -31.08 -3.49 0.11
CA SER A 316 -31.24 -2.05 0.26
C SER A 316 -30.08 -1.42 1.05
N SER A 317 -29.63 -2.09 2.11
CA SER A 317 -28.45 -1.67 2.89
C SER A 317 -27.19 -1.66 2.03
N ARG A 318 -26.93 -2.72 1.25
CA ARG A 318 -25.79 -2.81 0.33
C ARG A 318 -25.76 -1.67 -0.68
N ASP A 319 -26.90 -1.38 -1.30
CA ASP A 319 -27.00 -0.31 -2.28
C ASP A 319 -26.76 1.08 -1.64
N GLY A 320 -27.24 1.29 -0.42
CA GLY A 320 -26.98 2.50 0.37
C GLY A 320 -25.51 2.67 0.76
N ILE A 321 -24.82 1.57 1.10
CA ILE A 321 -23.37 1.58 1.43
C ILE A 321 -22.56 1.87 0.15
N ARG A 322 -22.87 1.18 -0.96
CA ARG A 322 -22.20 1.39 -2.26
C ARG A 322 -22.33 2.83 -2.76
N GLY A 323 -23.45 3.50 -2.50
CA GLY A 323 -23.65 4.90 -2.86
C GLY A 323 -22.71 5.88 -2.12
N ARG A 324 -22.07 5.44 -1.04
CA ARG A 324 -21.10 6.22 -0.25
C ARG A 324 -19.67 5.74 -0.44
N GLN A 325 -19.43 4.83 -1.38
CA GLN A 325 -18.10 4.31 -1.66
C GLN A 325 -17.31 5.26 -2.59
N VAL A 326 -16.06 5.50 -2.23
CA VAL A 326 -15.09 6.27 -3.02
C VAL A 326 -13.94 5.35 -3.45
N THR A 327 -13.35 5.63 -4.61
CA THR A 327 -12.11 4.95 -5.04
C THR A 327 -10.97 5.96 -4.96
N LEU A 328 -9.99 5.71 -4.12
CA LEU A 328 -8.72 6.43 -4.12
C LEU A 328 -7.82 5.83 -5.20
N ARG A 329 -7.27 6.71 -6.03
CA ARG A 329 -6.36 6.37 -7.13
C ARG A 329 -4.98 6.88 -6.81
#